data_93b8f00e4e36f2774d58e7708da9303d
#
_entry.id   93b8f00e4e36f2774d58e7708da9303d
#
_cell.length_a   1.000
_cell.length_b   1.000
_cell.length_c   1.000
_cell.angle_alpha   90.00
_cell.angle_beta   90.00
_cell.angle_gamma   90.00
#
_symmetry.space_group_name_H-M   'P 1'
#
loop_
_entity.id
_entity.type
_entity.pdbx_description
1 polymer ?
#
loop_
_entity_poly.entity_id
_entity_poly.type
_entity_poly.pdbx_seq_one_letter_code
_entity_poly.pdbx_strand_id
1 'polypeptide(L)'
;MKKTDLSPWRIRHGSACDLADFSTQPEGDLLLAEDEVRERTHKLSLRLNRLQNTLHASNSRAVLLVLQGMDTSGKDGVIRHVFANVSPLGVRDRKSTRLNSSHRT
;
A
#
# COMPACT_ATOMS: atom_id res chain seq x y z
N MET A 1 3.90 -18.78 -4.16
CA MET A 1 3.47 -18.10 -2.91
C MET A 1 1.95 -18.06 -2.86
N LYS A 2 1.38 -18.40 -1.72
CA LYS A 2 -0.07 -18.37 -1.54
C LYS A 2 -0.58 -16.92 -1.61
N LYS A 3 -1.64 -16.72 -2.36
CA LYS A 3 -2.26 -15.41 -2.49
C LYS A 3 -3.09 -15.08 -1.24
N THR A 4 -2.86 -13.91 -0.67
CA THR A 4 -3.62 -13.43 0.48
C THR A 4 -5.03 -13.00 0.06
N ASP A 5 -6.04 -13.47 0.78
CA ASP A 5 -7.42 -13.02 0.53
C ASP A 5 -7.65 -11.67 1.19
N LEU A 6 -7.85 -10.64 0.39
CA LEU A 6 -8.07 -9.27 0.85
C LEU A 6 -9.55 -8.87 0.83
N SER A 7 -10.44 -9.78 0.43
CA SER A 7 -11.85 -9.45 0.31
C SER A 7 -12.50 -8.91 1.60
N PRO A 8 -12.09 -9.34 2.82
CA PRO A 8 -12.67 -8.78 4.03
C PRO A 8 -12.43 -7.28 4.22
N TRP A 9 -11.37 -6.75 3.61
CA TRP A 9 -11.00 -5.33 3.75
C TRP A 9 -11.34 -4.50 2.52
N ARG A 10 -11.90 -5.11 1.49
CA ARG A 10 -12.26 -4.41 0.27
C ARG A 10 -13.65 -3.79 0.43
N ILE A 11 -13.74 -2.50 0.19
CA ILE A 11 -15.00 -1.78 0.17
C ILE A 11 -15.38 -1.54 -1.28
N ARG A 12 -16.55 -2.02 -1.68
CA ARG A 12 -17.03 -1.87 -3.06
C ARG A 12 -17.69 -0.52 -3.24
N HIS A 13 -17.53 0.03 -4.44
CA HIS A 13 -18.19 1.28 -4.80
C HIS A 13 -19.71 1.17 -4.61
N GLY A 14 -20.29 2.20 -3.98
CA GLY A 14 -21.73 2.25 -3.74
C GLY A 14 -22.23 1.42 -2.57
N SER A 15 -21.37 0.65 -1.91
CA SER A 15 -21.80 -0.12 -0.73
C SER A 15 -21.69 0.74 0.53
N ALA A 16 -22.55 0.41 1.52
CA ALA A 16 -22.46 1.03 2.83
C ALA A 16 -21.18 0.56 3.54
N CYS A 17 -20.52 1.49 4.23
CA CYS A 17 -19.31 1.19 4.98
C CYS A 17 -19.39 1.84 6.35
N ASP A 18 -19.24 1.01 7.40
CA ASP A 18 -19.07 1.48 8.76
C ASP A 18 -17.72 1.00 9.25
N LEU A 19 -16.82 1.93 9.57
CA LEU A 19 -15.47 1.58 10.03
C LEU A 19 -15.47 0.78 11.32
N ALA A 20 -16.54 0.87 12.12
CA ALA A 20 -16.66 0.06 13.34
C ALA A 20 -16.76 -1.44 13.04
N ASP A 21 -17.14 -1.82 11.82
CA ASP A 21 -17.24 -3.23 11.41
C ASP A 21 -15.88 -3.85 11.08
N PHE A 22 -14.81 -3.05 11.03
CA PHE A 22 -13.49 -3.53 10.67
C PHE A 22 -12.60 -3.61 11.91
N SER A 23 -11.92 -4.75 12.06
CA SER A 23 -10.95 -4.92 13.13
C SER A 23 -9.69 -4.09 12.83
N THR A 24 -9.11 -3.50 13.89
CA THR A 24 -7.82 -2.83 13.81
C THR A 24 -6.65 -3.78 14.02
N GLN A 25 -6.93 -5.04 14.31
CA GLN A 25 -5.92 -6.06 14.53
C GLN A 25 -5.86 -7.00 13.31
N PRO A 26 -4.67 -7.58 13.02
CA PRO A 26 -4.57 -8.58 11.97
C PRO A 26 -5.44 -9.79 12.28
N GLU A 27 -6.14 -10.30 11.28
CA GLU A 27 -6.96 -11.50 11.43
C GLU A 27 -7.02 -12.23 10.08
N GLY A 28 -7.50 -13.47 10.11
CA GLY A 28 -7.59 -14.29 8.91
C GLY A 28 -6.24 -14.48 8.26
N ASP A 29 -6.17 -14.25 6.96
CA ASP A 29 -4.94 -14.40 6.17
C ASP A 29 -3.83 -13.43 6.55
N LEU A 30 -4.14 -12.39 7.34
CA LEU A 30 -3.14 -11.43 7.81
C LEU A 30 -2.58 -11.79 9.19
N LEU A 31 -3.09 -12.85 9.83
CA LEU A 31 -2.60 -13.30 11.11
C LEU A 31 -1.39 -14.21 10.90
N LEU A 32 -0.22 -13.61 10.81
CA LEU A 32 1.03 -14.28 10.49
C LEU A 32 2.10 -13.93 11.53
N ALA A 33 3.08 -14.84 11.68
CA ALA A 33 4.26 -14.55 12.49
C ALA A 33 5.08 -13.41 11.85
N GLU A 34 5.78 -12.66 12.68
CA GLU A 34 6.51 -11.47 12.21
C GLU A 34 7.55 -11.79 11.15
N ASP A 35 8.30 -12.89 11.35
CA ASP A 35 9.31 -13.32 10.39
C ASP A 35 8.69 -13.75 9.07
N GLU A 36 7.53 -14.39 9.10
CA GLU A 36 6.81 -14.75 7.88
C GLU A 36 6.31 -13.50 7.15
N VAL A 37 5.82 -12.50 7.87
CA VAL A 37 5.40 -11.22 7.26
C VAL A 37 6.58 -10.56 6.57
N ARG A 38 7.74 -10.51 7.20
CA ARG A 38 8.95 -9.92 6.61
C ARG A 38 9.37 -10.65 5.35
N GLU A 39 9.37 -11.98 5.38
CA GLU A 39 9.75 -12.78 4.23
C GLU A 39 8.80 -12.55 3.05
N ARG A 40 7.50 -12.58 3.31
CA ARG A 40 6.50 -12.34 2.26
C ARG A 40 6.59 -10.93 1.70
N THR A 41 6.78 -9.94 2.56
CA THR A 41 6.92 -8.55 2.14
C THR A 41 8.14 -8.39 1.24
N HIS A 42 9.26 -9.01 1.60
CA HIS A 42 10.46 -8.96 0.78
C HIS A 42 10.22 -9.56 -0.60
N LYS A 43 9.63 -10.75 -0.67
CA LYS A 43 9.32 -11.41 -1.95
C LYS A 43 8.37 -10.58 -2.80
N LEU A 44 7.35 -9.99 -2.19
CA LEU A 44 6.40 -9.14 -2.90
C LEU A 44 7.05 -7.85 -3.40
N SER A 45 7.97 -7.28 -2.64
CA SER A 45 8.66 -6.06 -3.09
C SER A 45 9.55 -6.32 -4.30
N LEU A 46 10.20 -7.47 -4.36
CA LEU A 46 10.98 -7.84 -5.54
C LEU A 46 10.08 -8.05 -6.76
N ARG A 47 8.94 -8.68 -6.57
CA ARG A 47 7.96 -8.86 -7.63
C ARG A 47 7.39 -7.52 -8.08
N LEU A 48 7.12 -6.63 -7.14
CA LEU A 48 6.61 -5.29 -7.43
C LEU A 48 7.62 -4.52 -8.29
N ASN A 49 8.90 -4.63 -7.98
CA ASN A 49 9.95 -3.99 -8.78
C ASN A 49 9.94 -4.50 -10.23
N ARG A 50 9.80 -5.80 -10.44
CA ARG A 50 9.72 -6.36 -11.79
C ARG A 50 8.49 -5.84 -12.55
N LEU A 51 7.34 -5.80 -11.87
CA LEU A 51 6.11 -5.29 -12.48
C LEU A 51 6.21 -3.80 -12.79
N GLN A 52 6.83 -3.04 -11.90
CA GLN A 52 7.04 -1.61 -12.09
C GLN A 52 7.96 -1.34 -13.28
N ASN A 53 9.02 -2.10 -13.44
CA ASN A 53 9.92 -1.96 -14.57
C ASN A 53 9.20 -2.26 -15.89
N THR A 54 8.35 -3.28 -15.91
CA THR A 54 7.54 -3.62 -17.08
C THR A 54 6.54 -2.52 -17.40
N LEU A 55 5.87 -1.99 -16.38
CA LEU A 55 4.91 -0.90 -16.55
C LEU A 55 5.59 0.35 -17.11
N HIS A 56 6.73 0.71 -16.55
CA HIS A 56 7.49 1.87 -17.00
C HIS A 56 7.97 1.71 -18.44
N ALA A 57 8.49 0.54 -18.78
CA ALA A 57 8.95 0.24 -20.14
C ALA A 57 7.82 0.26 -21.16
N SER A 58 6.61 -0.14 -20.78
CA SER A 58 5.47 -0.17 -21.69
C SER A 58 5.03 1.23 -22.13
N ASN A 59 5.26 2.22 -21.28
CA ASN A 59 4.93 3.63 -21.54
C ASN A 59 3.48 3.85 -22.00
N SER A 60 2.57 2.97 -21.58
CA SER A 60 1.19 3.00 -22.03
C SER A 60 0.19 3.35 -20.94
N ARG A 61 0.56 3.11 -19.68
CA ARG A 61 -0.35 3.31 -18.55
C ARG A 61 0.42 3.78 -17.33
N ALA A 62 -0.31 4.39 -16.40
CA ALA A 62 0.21 4.75 -15.10
C ALA A 62 -0.76 4.25 -14.02
N VAL A 63 -0.21 3.94 -12.86
CA VAL A 63 -1.01 3.57 -11.69
C VAL A 63 -0.86 4.67 -10.65
N LEU A 64 -1.98 5.15 -10.15
CA LEU A 64 -2.01 6.11 -9.05
C LEU A 64 -2.48 5.38 -7.79
N LEU A 65 -1.60 5.32 -6.80
CA LEU A 65 -1.93 4.76 -5.50
C LEU A 65 -2.14 5.92 -4.52
N VAL A 66 -3.34 6.03 -3.97
CA VAL A 66 -3.65 7.06 -2.98
C VAL A 66 -3.72 6.42 -1.61
N LEU A 67 -2.86 6.88 -0.70
CA LEU A 67 -2.85 6.43 0.69
C LEU A 67 -3.39 7.55 1.56
N GLN A 68 -4.41 7.24 2.33
CA GLN A 68 -4.99 8.18 3.28
C GLN A 68 -4.92 7.63 4.69
N GLY A 69 -4.61 8.48 5.62
CA GLY A 69 -4.57 8.14 7.03
C GLY A 69 -4.27 9.37 7.85
N MET A 70 -4.62 9.30 9.13
CA MET A 70 -4.27 10.36 10.07
C MET A 70 -2.76 10.42 10.25
N ASP A 71 -2.26 11.54 10.78
CA ASP A 71 -0.87 11.63 11.20
C ASP A 71 -0.56 10.49 12.16
N THR A 72 0.62 9.94 12.07
CA THR A 72 1.07 8.79 12.85
C THR A 72 0.36 7.47 12.50
N SER A 73 -0.44 7.43 11.42
CA SER A 73 -1.11 6.20 10.98
C SER A 73 -0.18 5.18 10.35
N GLY A 74 1.04 5.58 10.01
CA GLY A 74 2.04 4.71 9.39
C GLY A 74 2.07 4.76 7.86
N LYS A 75 1.34 5.68 7.23
CA LYS A 75 1.31 5.75 5.76
C LYS A 75 2.69 6.03 5.14
N ASP A 76 3.51 6.86 5.77
CA ASP A 76 4.88 7.12 5.29
C ASP A 76 5.75 5.88 5.43
N GLY A 77 5.58 5.13 6.52
CA GLY A 77 6.27 3.85 6.71
C GLY A 77 5.87 2.82 5.68
N VAL A 78 4.59 2.76 5.32
CA VAL A 78 4.10 1.86 4.27
C VAL A 78 4.78 2.18 2.95
N ILE A 79 4.82 3.45 2.56
CA ILE A 79 5.48 3.87 1.32
C ILE A 79 6.95 3.44 1.35
N ARG A 80 7.65 3.72 2.44
CA ARG A 80 9.08 3.41 2.58
C ARG A 80 9.34 1.92 2.49
N HIS A 81 8.55 1.11 3.17
CA HIS A 81 8.78 -0.34 3.20
C HIS A 81 8.31 -1.04 1.93
N VAL A 82 7.18 -0.64 1.37
CA VAL A 82 6.63 -1.27 0.17
C VAL A 82 7.48 -0.96 -1.06
N PHE A 83 7.97 0.27 -1.18
CA PHE A 83 8.72 0.71 -2.35
C PHE A 83 10.23 0.69 -2.16
N ALA A 84 10.73 0.08 -1.08
CA ALA A 84 12.16 0.05 -0.75
C ALA A 84 13.02 -0.55 -1.85
N ASN A 85 12.51 -1.57 -2.55
CA ASN A 85 13.24 -2.30 -3.58
C ASN A 85 12.76 -1.96 -4.99
N VAL A 86 11.95 -0.92 -5.15
CA VAL A 86 11.42 -0.51 -6.45
C VAL A 86 12.32 0.57 -7.02
N SER A 87 12.64 0.43 -8.32
CA SER A 87 13.45 1.43 -9.01
C SER A 87 12.78 2.80 -8.97
N PRO A 88 13.50 3.87 -8.60
CA PRO A 88 12.91 5.20 -8.53
C PRO A 88 12.59 5.83 -9.88
N LEU A 89 13.07 5.24 -10.98
CA LEU A 89 12.92 5.85 -12.31
C LEU A 89 11.47 6.02 -12.75
N GLY A 90 10.61 5.10 -12.37
CA GLY A 90 9.21 5.14 -12.78
C GLY A 90 8.24 5.46 -11.66
N VAL A 91 8.72 5.86 -10.49
CA VAL A 91 7.87 6.09 -9.32
C VAL A 91 7.99 7.55 -8.88
N ARG A 92 6.86 8.17 -8.59
CA ARG A 92 6.82 9.51 -8.02
C ARG A 92 5.99 9.49 -6.76
N ASP A 93 6.57 10.00 -5.68
CA ASP A 93 5.87 10.16 -4.41
C ASP A 93 5.48 11.62 -4.26
N ARG A 94 4.19 11.86 -4.03
CA ARG A 94 3.68 13.21 -3.82
C ARG A 94 2.85 13.26 -2.55
N LYS A 95 3.18 14.20 -1.69
CA LYS A 95 2.37 14.49 -0.51
C LYS A 95 1.32 15.52 -0.85
N SER A 96 0.12 15.34 -0.26
CA SER A 96 -0.89 16.37 -0.29
C SER A 96 -0.43 17.57 0.57
N THR A 97 -0.49 18.78 0.05
CA THR A 97 -0.12 20.01 0.76
C THR A 97 -1.31 20.73 1.37
N ARG A 98 -2.42 20.28 1.28
CA ARG A 98 -3.59 20.87 1.87
C ARG A 98 -3.57 20.92 3.39
N LEU A 99 -3.52 21.39 3.72
CA LEU A 99 -3.71 21.56 4.67
C LEU A 99 -4.04 21.70 5.28
N ASN A 100 -3.74 21.66 5.53
CA ASN A 100 -4.00 21.71 6.05
C ASN A 100 -3.82 22.02 6.50
N SER A 101 -3.86 22.42 6.45
CA SER A 101 -3.78 22.86 6.70
C SER A 101 -3.38 22.92 7.23
N SER A 102 -3.04 23.05 7.43
CA SER A 102 -2.55 23.20 7.71
C SER A 102 -1.61 22.86 7.85
N HIS A 103 -1.01 22.80 7.69
CA HIS A 103 -0.20 22.43 7.44
C HIS A 103 0.66 22.35 6.93
N ARG A 104 1.00 22.52 6.70
CA ARG A 104 1.61 22.50 5.96
C ARG A 104 2.23 22.02 5.48
N THR A 105 2.46 21.89 5.20
CA THR A 105 3.00 21.69 4.56
C THR A 105 3.35 21.73 4.26
#